data_5381adb6289838a8c698b1b773f004ea
#
_entry.id   5381adb6289838a8c698b1b773f004ea
#
_cell.length_a   1.000
_cell.length_b   1.000
_cell.length_c   1.000
_cell.angle_alpha   90.00
_cell.angle_beta   90.00
_cell.angle_gamma   90.00
#
_symmetry.space_group_name_H-M   'P 1'
#
loop_
_entity.id
_entity.type
_entity.pdbx_description
1 polymer ?
#
loop_
_entity_poly.entity_id
_entity_poly.type
_entity_poly.pdbx_seq_one_letter_code
_entity_poly.pdbx_strand_id
1 'polypeptide(L)'
;MLRRIGLFTPNLKESWIMFACVVVCGSILALPTTLVPDVHIISTLLAYILTLSPAFIYAYLKVRRGEYTPVHKINEPHFGKLHPAALFLLLPFTLVAFLVATEPASALVTTPEWFDKLMKKIALGGNIYWSVITTCICAPILEELLCRGMILRGLKENGASPLKAIFWSSVIFGVIHMNPWQAIPAFLIGMLLGWIYHKTGCIWTTIWLHAVNNSLSTLLYHLFPDIPASATIRDLIGNSQTYLAIYAIALAVLALSYLIISKFIGKRDDKKTVISA
;
A
#
# COMPACT_ATOMS: atom_id res chain seq x y z
N MET A 1 22.63 -1.93 5.90
CA MET A 1 21.41 -1.45 6.59
C MET A 1 20.17 -2.25 6.17
N LEU A 2 19.77 -2.27 4.91
CA LEU A 2 18.55 -2.96 4.42
C LEU A 2 18.48 -4.45 4.79
N ARG A 3 19.60 -5.20 4.66
CA ARG A 3 19.64 -6.62 5.04
C ARG A 3 19.30 -6.85 6.53
N ARG A 4 19.71 -5.94 7.42
CA ARG A 4 19.38 -6.02 8.85
C ARG A 4 17.93 -5.63 9.14
N ILE A 5 17.40 -4.58 8.50
CA ILE A 5 16.00 -4.18 8.66
C ILE A 5 15.07 -5.34 8.28
N GLY A 6 15.44 -6.15 7.28
CA GLY A 6 14.72 -7.35 6.90
C GLY A 6 14.60 -8.43 7.98
N LEU A 7 15.36 -8.34 9.06
CA LEU A 7 15.25 -9.24 10.20
C LEU A 7 14.17 -8.81 11.21
N PHE A 8 13.69 -7.57 11.14
CA PHE A 8 12.73 -7.04 12.08
C PHE A 8 11.33 -7.64 11.89
N THR A 9 10.80 -8.23 12.95
CA THR A 9 9.46 -8.86 13.00
C THR A 9 8.66 -8.28 14.16
N PRO A 10 8.07 -7.07 13.98
CA PRO A 10 7.36 -6.38 15.03
C PRO A 10 6.11 -7.14 15.47
N ASN A 11 5.84 -7.13 16.76
CA ASN A 11 4.52 -7.43 17.30
C ASN A 11 3.56 -6.22 17.10
N LEU A 12 2.30 -6.36 17.54
CA LEU A 12 1.30 -5.29 17.35
C LEU A 12 1.68 -3.98 18.04
N LYS A 13 2.23 -4.04 19.27
CA LYS A 13 2.69 -2.85 19.99
C LYS A 13 3.81 -2.15 19.24
N GLU A 14 4.80 -2.88 18.78
CA GLU A 14 5.92 -2.34 18.01
C GLU A 14 5.48 -1.78 16.65
N SER A 15 4.48 -2.39 16.02
CA SER A 15 3.87 -1.87 14.79
C SER A 15 3.24 -0.50 15.02
N TRP A 16 2.54 -0.30 16.13
CA TRP A 16 2.00 1.01 16.51
C TRP A 16 3.10 2.02 16.91
N ILE A 17 4.21 1.56 17.49
CA ILE A 17 5.38 2.43 17.74
C ILE A 17 5.99 2.87 16.40
N MET A 18 6.08 1.98 15.39
CA MET A 18 6.54 2.37 14.05
C MET A 18 5.62 3.43 13.42
N PHE A 19 4.31 3.27 13.55
CA PHE A 19 3.35 4.28 13.14
C PHE A 19 3.60 5.62 13.84
N ALA A 20 3.74 5.61 15.17
CA ALA A 20 4.05 6.82 15.92
C ALA A 20 5.39 7.47 15.50
N CYS A 21 6.40 6.66 15.19
CA CYS A 21 7.66 7.15 14.63
C CYS A 21 7.47 7.88 13.30
N VAL A 22 6.63 7.35 12.40
CA VAL A 22 6.30 8.02 11.13
C VAL A 22 5.57 9.33 11.38
N VAL A 23 4.50 9.29 12.17
CA VAL A 23 3.62 10.44 12.37
C VAL A 23 4.30 11.56 13.16
N VAL A 24 4.95 11.24 14.27
CA VAL A 24 5.55 12.26 15.15
C VAL A 24 6.93 12.65 14.66
N CYS A 25 7.88 11.69 14.67
CA CYS A 25 9.26 12.01 14.32
C CYS A 25 9.41 12.34 12.84
N GLY A 26 8.68 11.65 11.97
CA GLY A 26 8.72 11.87 10.54
C GLY A 26 8.20 13.25 10.15
N SER A 27 7.08 13.69 10.73
CA SER A 27 6.54 15.03 10.47
C SER A 27 7.50 16.13 10.92
N ILE A 28 8.13 15.97 12.10
CA ILE A 28 9.14 16.91 12.60
C ILE A 28 10.35 16.97 11.65
N LEU A 29 10.85 15.84 11.18
CA LEU A 29 11.99 15.78 10.27
C LEU A 29 11.66 16.34 8.87
N ALA A 30 10.44 16.17 8.41
CA ALA A 30 10.00 16.69 7.11
C ALA A 30 9.67 18.19 7.15
N LEU A 31 9.37 18.77 8.33
CA LEU A 31 8.97 20.18 8.47
C LEU A 31 9.93 21.17 7.79
N PRO A 32 11.27 21.08 7.92
CA PRO A 32 12.16 22.02 7.24
C PRO A 32 12.02 22.05 5.73
N THR A 33 11.63 20.94 5.11
CA THR A 33 11.47 20.86 3.65
C THR A 33 10.26 21.66 3.14
N THR A 34 9.28 21.93 4.02
CA THR A 34 8.09 22.72 3.70
C THR A 34 8.32 24.22 3.85
N LEU A 35 9.39 24.62 4.56
CA LEU A 35 9.73 26.01 4.84
C LEU A 35 10.65 26.65 3.79
N VAL A 36 11.15 25.86 2.83
CA VAL A 36 12.03 26.34 1.75
C VAL A 36 11.22 26.52 0.47
N PRO A 37 10.88 27.77 0.06
CA PRO A 37 9.90 28.05 -1.00
C PRO A 37 10.31 27.56 -2.41
N ASP A 38 11.60 27.52 -2.73
CA ASP A 38 12.09 27.35 -4.11
C ASP A 38 12.68 25.96 -4.44
N VAL A 39 12.63 25.02 -3.50
CA VAL A 39 13.20 23.66 -3.70
C VAL A 39 12.08 22.65 -3.97
N HIS A 40 11.11 23.01 -4.80
CA HIS A 40 9.87 22.24 -5.03
C HIS A 40 10.07 20.80 -5.51
N ILE A 41 11.23 20.46 -6.05
CA ILE A 41 11.41 19.20 -6.77
C ILE A 41 12.03 18.11 -5.86
N ILE A 42 13.13 18.42 -5.21
CA ILE A 42 13.83 17.50 -4.31
C ILE A 42 13.14 17.47 -2.94
N SER A 43 12.47 18.57 -2.56
CA SER A 43 11.83 18.70 -1.25
C SER A 43 10.70 17.68 -1.03
N THR A 44 9.86 17.40 -2.02
CA THR A 44 8.75 16.46 -1.89
C THR A 44 9.26 15.02 -1.68
N LEU A 45 10.21 14.57 -2.49
CA LEU A 45 10.83 13.26 -2.33
C LEU A 45 11.58 13.15 -1.01
N LEU A 46 12.37 14.18 -0.67
CA LEU A 46 13.12 14.23 0.58
C LEU A 46 12.19 14.24 1.79
N ALA A 47 11.15 15.07 1.77
CA ALA A 47 10.12 15.10 2.81
C ALA A 47 9.50 13.72 3.01
N TYR A 48 9.16 13.05 1.93
CA TYR A 48 8.57 11.72 1.98
C TYR A 48 9.53 10.68 2.60
N ILE A 49 10.79 10.65 2.18
CA ILE A 49 11.82 9.77 2.74
C ILE A 49 12.04 10.08 4.22
N LEU A 50 12.13 11.36 4.60
CA LEU A 50 12.30 11.78 5.98
C LEU A 50 11.11 11.39 6.85
N THR A 51 9.89 11.46 6.32
CA THR A 51 8.67 11.05 7.04
C THR A 51 8.69 9.56 7.39
N LEU A 52 9.13 8.69 6.51
CA LEU A 52 9.13 7.24 6.76
C LEU A 52 10.40 6.75 7.47
N SER A 53 11.53 7.49 7.35
CA SER A 53 12.83 7.06 7.87
C SER A 53 12.86 6.70 9.35
N PRO A 54 12.14 7.37 10.29
CA PRO A 54 12.17 7.01 11.71
C PRO A 54 11.69 5.60 12.01
N ALA A 55 10.69 5.10 11.26
CA ALA A 55 10.23 3.73 11.43
C ALA A 55 11.30 2.71 11.02
N PHE A 56 12.04 2.98 9.94
CA PHE A 56 13.15 2.14 9.50
C PHE A 56 14.36 2.23 10.44
N ILE A 57 14.62 3.41 11.01
CA ILE A 57 15.66 3.60 12.03
C ILE A 57 15.30 2.82 13.29
N TYR A 58 14.04 2.90 13.74
CA TYR A 58 13.54 2.11 14.86
C TYR A 58 13.76 0.61 14.65
N ALA A 59 13.35 0.09 13.50
CA ALA A 59 13.56 -1.31 13.13
C ALA A 59 15.05 -1.70 13.13
N TYR A 60 15.92 -0.86 12.58
CA TYR A 60 17.36 -1.09 12.57
C TYR A 60 17.96 -1.15 13.98
N LEU A 61 17.56 -0.20 14.84
CA LEU A 61 18.05 -0.15 16.23
C LEU A 61 17.61 -1.37 17.03
N LYS A 62 16.38 -1.84 16.83
CA LYS A 62 15.86 -3.05 17.46
C LYS A 62 16.63 -4.30 17.03
N VAL A 63 16.84 -4.49 15.73
CA VAL A 63 17.62 -5.63 15.23
C VAL A 63 19.08 -5.58 15.70
N ARG A 64 19.65 -4.40 15.81
CA ARG A 64 21.05 -4.25 16.30
C ARG A 64 21.23 -4.77 17.73
N ARG A 65 20.18 -4.77 18.53
CA ARG A 65 20.19 -5.31 19.90
C ARG A 65 20.07 -6.83 19.97
N GLY A 66 19.93 -7.52 18.82
CA GLY A 66 19.86 -8.98 18.75
C GLY A 66 18.51 -9.58 19.15
N GLU A 67 17.44 -8.79 19.12
CA GLU A 67 16.12 -9.20 19.63
C GLU A 67 15.27 -9.99 18.62
N TYR A 68 15.72 -10.16 17.36
CA TYR A 68 14.89 -10.67 16.28
C TYR A 68 15.60 -11.72 15.41
N THR A 69 14.93 -12.87 15.27
CA THR A 69 15.35 -13.99 14.41
C THR A 69 14.16 -14.42 13.55
N PRO A 70 13.95 -13.78 12.37
CA PRO A 70 12.80 -14.10 11.54
C PRO A 70 12.89 -15.49 10.95
N VAL A 71 11.74 -16.17 10.88
CA VAL A 71 11.58 -17.46 10.20
C VAL A 71 11.51 -17.26 8.69
N HIS A 72 10.87 -16.17 8.23
CA HIS A 72 10.67 -15.87 6.81
C HIS A 72 11.39 -14.61 6.37
N LYS A 73 11.89 -14.60 5.14
CA LYS A 73 12.42 -13.38 4.49
C LYS A 73 11.28 -12.46 4.06
N ILE A 74 11.58 -11.16 3.88
CA ILE A 74 10.61 -10.20 3.32
C ILE A 74 10.11 -10.63 1.94
N ASN A 75 11.00 -11.20 1.12
CA ASN A 75 10.67 -11.67 -0.21
C ASN A 75 11.02 -13.16 -0.32
N GLU A 76 10.00 -13.99 -0.27
CA GLU A 76 10.05 -15.44 -0.49
C GLU A 76 8.94 -15.81 -1.48
N PRO A 77 9.19 -15.59 -2.80
CA PRO A 77 8.16 -15.80 -3.81
C PRO A 77 7.66 -17.24 -3.87
N HIS A 78 6.34 -17.38 -3.81
CA HIS A 78 5.65 -18.64 -4.02
C HIS A 78 4.48 -18.41 -4.98
N PHE A 79 4.60 -18.93 -6.19
CA PHE A 79 3.60 -18.75 -7.23
C PHE A 79 2.81 -20.04 -7.53
N GLY A 80 3.13 -21.14 -6.84
CA GLY A 80 2.50 -22.43 -7.04
C GLY A 80 2.59 -22.89 -8.49
N LYS A 81 1.44 -23.14 -9.11
CA LYS A 81 1.34 -23.52 -10.54
C LYS A 81 1.07 -22.30 -11.46
N LEU A 82 0.91 -21.10 -10.90
CA LEU A 82 0.66 -19.90 -11.70
C LEU A 82 1.99 -19.31 -12.17
N HIS A 83 2.13 -19.11 -13.48
CA HIS A 83 3.30 -18.47 -14.03
C HIS A 83 3.41 -17.02 -13.51
N PRO A 84 4.58 -16.57 -13.02
CA PRO A 84 4.72 -15.21 -12.45
C PRO A 84 4.21 -14.10 -13.37
N ALA A 85 4.58 -14.14 -14.67
CA ALA A 85 4.12 -13.14 -15.63
C ALA A 85 2.57 -13.10 -15.75
N ALA A 86 1.91 -14.25 -15.72
CA ALA A 86 0.45 -14.31 -15.75
C ALA A 86 -0.18 -13.66 -14.51
N LEU A 87 0.45 -13.86 -13.33
CA LEU A 87 0.01 -13.17 -12.12
C LEU A 87 0.19 -11.65 -12.24
N PHE A 88 1.39 -11.19 -12.65
CA PHE A 88 1.65 -9.74 -12.79
C PHE A 88 0.73 -9.08 -13.82
N LEU A 89 0.29 -9.79 -14.85
CA LEU A 89 -0.71 -9.30 -15.81
C LEU A 89 -2.14 -9.34 -15.26
N LEU A 90 -2.47 -10.33 -14.43
CA LEU A 90 -3.81 -10.45 -13.82
C LEU A 90 -4.05 -9.36 -12.75
N LEU A 91 -3.03 -8.99 -11.99
CA LEU A 91 -3.15 -8.08 -10.85
C LEU A 91 -3.74 -6.70 -11.20
N PRO A 92 -3.38 -6.00 -12.29
CA PRO A 92 -4.01 -4.73 -12.66
C PRO A 92 -5.52 -4.84 -12.92
N PHE A 93 -5.97 -5.91 -13.56
CA PHE A 93 -7.42 -6.15 -13.77
C PHE A 93 -8.12 -6.42 -12.43
N THR A 94 -7.49 -7.19 -11.56
CA THR A 94 -7.98 -7.42 -10.20
C THR A 94 -8.08 -6.09 -9.43
N LEU A 95 -7.09 -5.21 -9.56
CA LEU A 95 -7.10 -3.89 -8.92
C LEU A 95 -8.25 -3.03 -9.43
N VAL A 96 -8.39 -2.87 -10.74
CA VAL A 96 -9.48 -2.05 -11.31
C VAL A 96 -10.84 -2.58 -10.86
N ALA A 97 -11.05 -3.89 -10.93
CA ALA A 97 -12.28 -4.52 -10.45
C ALA A 97 -12.50 -4.29 -8.93
N PHE A 98 -11.42 -4.34 -8.14
CA PHE A 98 -11.47 -4.06 -6.70
C PHE A 98 -11.82 -2.60 -6.41
N LEU A 99 -11.24 -1.64 -7.13
CA LEU A 99 -11.55 -0.22 -6.98
C LEU A 99 -13.02 0.06 -7.31
N VAL A 100 -13.54 -0.51 -8.40
CA VAL A 100 -14.98 -0.39 -8.76
C VAL A 100 -15.86 -1.01 -7.67
N ALA A 101 -15.54 -2.20 -7.19
CA ALA A 101 -16.34 -2.90 -6.19
C ALA A 101 -16.32 -2.23 -4.81
N THR A 102 -15.24 -1.53 -4.46
CA THR A 102 -15.09 -0.85 -3.17
C THR A 102 -15.43 0.65 -3.22
N GLU A 103 -15.72 1.18 -4.41
CA GLU A 103 -16.10 2.58 -4.60
C GLU A 103 -17.25 3.03 -3.68
N PRO A 104 -18.36 2.28 -3.50
CA PRO A 104 -19.43 2.69 -2.59
C PRO A 104 -18.97 2.85 -1.13
N ALA A 105 -18.01 2.04 -0.68
CA ALA A 105 -17.45 2.18 0.66
C ALA A 105 -16.52 3.41 0.78
N SER A 106 -15.76 3.71 -0.27
CA SER A 106 -14.92 4.90 -0.33
C SER A 106 -15.75 6.18 -0.39
N ALA A 107 -16.91 6.15 -1.05
CA ALA A 107 -17.84 7.26 -1.17
C ALA A 107 -18.60 7.61 0.14
N LEU A 108 -18.50 6.78 1.18
CA LEU A 108 -19.07 7.10 2.51
C LEU A 108 -18.45 8.34 3.15
N VAL A 109 -17.23 8.71 2.74
CA VAL A 109 -16.55 9.91 3.24
C VAL A 109 -16.31 10.86 2.07
N THR A 110 -17.13 11.91 2.02
CA THR A 110 -17.01 12.96 1.00
C THR A 110 -15.71 13.73 1.15
N THR A 111 -14.95 13.80 0.06
CA THR A 111 -13.70 14.57 0.01
C THR A 111 -14.01 16.05 -0.06
N PRO A 112 -13.53 16.89 0.90
CA PRO A 112 -13.72 18.34 0.83
C PRO A 112 -12.97 18.94 -0.36
N GLU A 113 -13.52 20.01 -0.92
CA GLU A 113 -12.94 20.69 -2.08
C GLU A 113 -11.48 21.17 -1.85
N TRP A 114 -11.19 21.68 -0.65
CA TRP A 114 -9.85 22.12 -0.30
C TRP A 114 -8.84 20.96 -0.33
N PHE A 115 -9.26 19.75 0.07
CA PHE A 115 -8.41 18.58 0.08
C PHE A 115 -8.20 18.05 -1.36
N ASP A 116 -9.25 18.03 -2.18
CA ASP A 116 -9.14 17.71 -3.60
C ASP A 116 -8.15 18.65 -4.31
N LYS A 117 -8.27 19.97 -4.11
CA LYS A 117 -7.32 20.96 -4.62
C LYS A 117 -5.89 20.71 -4.14
N LEU A 118 -5.71 20.33 -2.87
CA LEU A 118 -4.41 19.97 -2.32
C LEU A 118 -3.82 18.73 -3.01
N MET A 119 -4.60 17.67 -3.17
CA MET A 119 -4.16 16.43 -3.83
C MET A 119 -3.81 16.67 -5.31
N LYS A 120 -4.64 17.43 -6.03
CA LYS A 120 -4.34 17.85 -7.41
C LYS A 120 -3.05 18.67 -7.47
N LYS A 121 -2.85 19.59 -6.53
CA LYS A 121 -1.59 20.36 -6.46
C LYS A 121 -0.37 19.48 -6.22
N ILE A 122 -0.48 18.45 -5.38
CA ILE A 122 0.60 17.48 -5.13
C ILE A 122 0.85 16.60 -6.37
N ALA A 123 -0.22 16.13 -7.02
CA ALA A 123 -0.12 15.25 -8.18
C ALA A 123 0.34 15.99 -9.45
N LEU A 124 -0.12 17.23 -9.66
CA LEU A 124 0.07 18.00 -10.89
C LEU A 124 0.98 19.23 -10.67
N GLY A 125 1.16 19.67 -9.42
CA GLY A 125 1.97 20.83 -9.08
C GLY A 125 3.47 20.55 -9.18
N GLY A 126 4.18 21.40 -9.90
CA GLY A 126 5.63 21.28 -10.08
C GLY A 126 6.02 20.36 -11.24
N ASN A 127 7.19 19.72 -11.11
CA ASN A 127 7.70 18.85 -12.17
C ASN A 127 7.08 17.45 -12.06
N ILE A 128 6.28 17.06 -13.05
CA ILE A 128 5.58 15.76 -13.11
C ILE A 128 6.51 14.56 -12.92
N TYR A 129 7.75 14.61 -13.39
CA TYR A 129 8.70 13.51 -13.24
C TYR A 129 8.98 13.19 -11.77
N TRP A 130 9.14 14.22 -10.92
CA TRP A 130 9.40 14.03 -9.49
C TRP A 130 8.15 13.60 -8.74
N SER A 131 6.99 14.10 -9.12
CA SER A 131 5.71 13.63 -8.57
C SER A 131 5.53 12.14 -8.86
N VAL A 132 5.75 11.71 -10.10
CA VAL A 132 5.68 10.30 -10.49
C VAL A 132 6.74 9.46 -9.76
N ILE A 133 7.99 9.90 -9.68
CA ILE A 133 9.05 9.17 -8.96
C ILE A 133 8.67 9.01 -7.48
N THR A 134 8.20 10.08 -6.84
CA THR A 134 7.83 10.02 -5.42
C THR A 134 6.61 9.13 -5.20
N THR A 135 5.53 9.38 -5.94
CA THR A 135 4.22 8.77 -5.67
C THR A 135 4.08 7.37 -6.27
N CYS A 136 4.60 7.16 -7.48
CA CYS A 136 4.40 5.91 -8.20
C CYS A 136 5.55 4.91 -8.03
N ILE A 137 6.71 5.34 -7.53
CA ILE A 137 7.87 4.46 -7.35
C ILE A 137 8.31 4.40 -5.88
N CYS A 138 8.72 5.54 -5.30
CA CYS A 138 9.30 5.54 -3.95
C CYS A 138 8.27 5.21 -2.87
N ALA A 139 7.07 5.78 -2.94
CA ALA A 139 6.01 5.52 -1.98
C ALA A 139 5.63 4.03 -1.94
N PRO A 140 5.29 3.37 -3.05
CA PRO A 140 4.99 1.94 -3.05
C PRO A 140 6.13 1.08 -2.48
N ILE A 141 7.38 1.38 -2.80
CA ILE A 141 8.52 0.61 -2.28
C ILE A 141 8.61 0.74 -0.75
N LEU A 142 8.62 1.95 -0.24
CA LEU A 142 8.83 2.19 1.19
C LEU A 142 7.62 1.74 2.03
N GLU A 143 6.42 2.01 1.56
CA GLU A 143 5.19 1.64 2.28
C GLU A 143 4.96 0.13 2.27
N GLU A 144 5.21 -0.57 1.17
CA GLU A 144 5.08 -2.03 1.15
C GLU A 144 6.16 -2.71 1.98
N LEU A 145 7.40 -2.22 1.98
CA LEU A 145 8.44 -2.72 2.87
C LEU A 145 8.06 -2.52 4.34
N LEU A 146 7.46 -1.37 4.70
CA LEU A 146 6.99 -1.10 6.04
C LEU A 146 5.80 -2.00 6.41
N CYS A 147 4.72 -1.96 5.60
CA CYS A 147 3.45 -2.56 5.97
C CYS A 147 3.42 -4.07 5.72
N ARG A 148 3.95 -4.57 4.60
CA ARG A 148 3.93 -6.01 4.27
C ARG A 148 5.21 -6.69 4.67
N GLY A 149 6.34 -6.08 4.33
CA GLY A 149 7.66 -6.62 4.62
C GLY A 149 7.96 -6.74 6.11
N MET A 150 7.59 -5.76 6.91
CA MET A 150 7.82 -5.76 8.36
C MET A 150 6.55 -6.04 9.15
N ILE A 151 5.53 -5.18 9.11
CA ILE A 151 4.37 -5.25 10.00
C ILE A 151 3.56 -6.53 9.79
N LEU A 152 3.05 -6.78 8.57
CA LEU A 152 2.22 -7.95 8.31
C LEU A 152 2.98 -9.24 8.58
N ARG A 153 4.20 -9.35 8.07
CA ARG A 153 5.07 -10.51 8.32
C ARG A 153 5.34 -10.68 9.81
N GLY A 154 5.74 -9.60 10.49
CA GLY A 154 6.02 -9.62 11.93
C GLY A 154 4.83 -10.07 12.77
N LEU A 155 3.64 -9.54 12.48
CA LEU A 155 2.40 -9.98 13.17
C LEU A 155 2.14 -11.46 13.00
N LYS A 156 2.34 -12.02 11.78
CA LYS A 156 2.21 -13.47 11.54
C LYS A 156 3.24 -14.27 12.32
N GLU A 157 4.49 -13.86 12.33
CA GLU A 157 5.57 -14.52 13.07
C GLU A 157 5.37 -14.46 14.59
N ASN A 158 4.69 -13.41 15.07
CA ASN A 158 4.26 -13.30 16.48
C ASN A 158 2.92 -13.98 16.77
N GLY A 159 2.44 -14.89 15.90
CA GLY A 159 1.29 -15.76 16.15
C GLY A 159 -0.06 -15.19 15.77
N ALA A 160 -0.15 -14.03 15.13
CA ALA A 160 -1.42 -13.55 14.60
C ALA A 160 -1.89 -14.42 13.41
N SER A 161 -3.20 -14.71 13.38
CA SER A 161 -3.78 -15.35 12.19
C SER A 161 -3.57 -14.48 10.95
N PRO A 162 -3.51 -15.07 9.75
CA PRO A 162 -3.31 -14.31 8.52
C PRO A 162 -4.29 -13.15 8.37
N LEU A 163 -5.57 -13.37 8.66
CA LEU A 163 -6.60 -12.34 8.57
C LEU A 163 -6.35 -11.19 9.56
N LYS A 164 -5.98 -11.48 10.81
CA LYS A 164 -5.65 -10.47 11.82
C LYS A 164 -4.41 -9.67 11.41
N ALA A 165 -3.38 -10.33 10.88
CA ALA A 165 -2.17 -9.67 10.43
C ALA A 165 -2.44 -8.75 9.23
N ILE A 166 -3.23 -9.21 8.25
CA ILE A 166 -3.66 -8.40 7.10
C ILE A 166 -4.47 -7.20 7.59
N PHE A 167 -5.47 -7.43 8.46
CA PHE A 167 -6.32 -6.38 8.99
C PHE A 167 -5.51 -5.27 9.68
N TRP A 168 -4.67 -5.61 10.67
CA TRP A 168 -3.90 -4.61 11.41
C TRP A 168 -2.86 -3.90 10.57
N SER A 169 -2.20 -4.62 9.65
CA SER A 169 -1.29 -4.00 8.69
C SER A 169 -2.02 -3.01 7.78
N SER A 170 -3.26 -3.31 7.39
CA SER A 170 -4.09 -2.44 6.56
C SER A 170 -4.65 -1.25 7.33
N VAL A 171 -5.00 -1.42 8.61
CA VAL A 171 -5.36 -0.31 9.50
C VAL A 171 -4.21 0.68 9.61
N ILE A 172 -2.99 0.19 9.89
CA ILE A 172 -1.81 1.06 9.99
C ILE A 172 -1.55 1.74 8.65
N PHE A 173 -1.67 1.02 7.52
CA PHE A 173 -1.52 1.58 6.19
C PHE A 173 -2.56 2.68 5.88
N GLY A 174 -3.79 2.52 6.34
CA GLY A 174 -4.83 3.55 6.21
C GLY A 174 -4.53 4.78 7.05
N VAL A 175 -4.29 4.59 8.36
CA VAL A 175 -4.14 5.72 9.29
C VAL A 175 -2.84 6.50 9.12
N ILE A 176 -1.82 5.92 8.47
CA ILE A 176 -0.56 6.63 8.18
C ILE A 176 -0.76 7.82 7.23
N HIS A 177 -1.86 7.84 6.48
CA HIS A 177 -2.22 8.96 5.60
C HIS A 177 -2.75 10.18 6.35
N MET A 178 -3.05 10.05 7.66
CA MET A 178 -3.43 11.14 8.58
C MET A 178 -4.68 11.94 8.16
N ASN A 179 -5.49 11.38 7.28
CA ASN A 179 -6.77 11.97 6.87
C ASN A 179 -7.80 10.87 6.53
N PRO A 180 -9.10 11.08 6.79
CA PRO A 180 -10.12 10.05 6.59
C PRO A 180 -10.39 9.75 5.11
N TRP A 181 -10.20 10.72 4.23
CA TRP A 181 -10.52 10.60 2.80
C TRP A 181 -9.57 9.65 2.06
N GLN A 182 -8.33 9.55 2.51
CA GLN A 182 -7.37 8.55 2.02
C GLN A 182 -7.34 7.29 2.89
N ALA A 183 -7.63 7.41 4.20
CA ALA A 183 -7.51 6.29 5.12
C ALA A 183 -8.43 5.11 4.76
N ILE A 184 -9.68 5.38 4.37
CA ILE A 184 -10.63 4.33 4.00
C ILE A 184 -10.22 3.62 2.71
N PRO A 185 -10.01 4.29 1.57
CA PRO A 185 -9.55 3.61 0.37
C PRO A 185 -8.18 2.94 0.55
N ALA A 186 -7.24 3.56 1.29
CA ALA A 186 -5.96 2.95 1.61
C ALA A 186 -6.11 1.69 2.47
N PHE A 187 -6.99 1.69 3.47
CA PHE A 187 -7.31 0.48 4.24
C PHE A 187 -7.83 -0.64 3.33
N LEU A 188 -8.78 -0.34 2.46
CA LEU A 188 -9.37 -1.32 1.54
C LEU A 188 -8.31 -1.89 0.59
N ILE A 189 -7.54 -1.05 -0.09
CA ILE A 189 -6.40 -1.49 -0.91
C ILE A 189 -5.39 -2.25 -0.06
N GLY A 190 -5.16 -1.80 1.15
CA GLY A 190 -4.32 -2.47 2.14
C GLY A 190 -4.70 -3.93 2.35
N MET A 191 -6.00 -4.23 2.45
CA MET A 191 -6.52 -5.59 2.58
C MET A 191 -6.20 -6.44 1.33
N LEU A 192 -6.38 -5.89 0.13
CA LEU A 192 -6.03 -6.56 -1.12
C LEU A 192 -4.53 -6.86 -1.21
N LEU A 193 -3.68 -5.85 -1.00
CA LEU A 193 -2.22 -5.99 -1.03
C LEU A 193 -1.73 -6.98 0.03
N GLY A 194 -2.29 -6.92 1.25
CA GLY A 194 -1.97 -7.85 2.32
C GLY A 194 -2.35 -9.29 1.98
N TRP A 195 -3.50 -9.50 1.35
CA TRP A 195 -3.93 -10.81 0.88
C TRP A 195 -3.02 -11.35 -0.22
N ILE A 196 -2.67 -10.53 -1.22
CA ILE A 196 -1.73 -10.91 -2.29
C ILE A 196 -0.36 -11.29 -1.70
N TYR A 197 0.16 -10.48 -0.77
CA TYR A 197 1.43 -10.79 -0.10
C TYR A 197 1.35 -12.09 0.70
N HIS A 198 0.26 -12.30 1.44
CA HIS A 198 0.07 -13.55 2.18
C HIS A 198 0.07 -14.78 1.26
N LYS A 199 -0.55 -14.68 0.10
CA LYS A 199 -0.61 -15.77 -0.88
C LYS A 199 0.72 -16.02 -1.58
N THR A 200 1.40 -14.95 -2.00
CA THR A 200 2.56 -15.04 -2.88
C THR A 200 3.90 -15.03 -2.14
N GLY A 201 3.96 -14.47 -0.93
CA GLY A 201 5.22 -14.18 -0.24
C GLY A 201 6.15 -13.23 -1.01
N CYS A 202 5.69 -12.66 -2.11
CA CYS A 202 6.47 -11.83 -3.00
C CYS A 202 6.15 -10.35 -2.77
N ILE A 203 7.10 -9.62 -2.21
CA ILE A 203 6.93 -8.17 -1.97
C ILE A 203 6.79 -7.38 -3.28
N TRP A 204 7.39 -7.87 -4.37
CA TRP A 204 7.32 -7.20 -5.66
C TRP A 204 5.93 -7.21 -6.28
N THR A 205 5.09 -8.22 -5.97
CA THR A 205 3.70 -8.24 -6.43
C THR A 205 2.89 -7.10 -5.81
N THR A 206 3.13 -6.80 -4.55
CA THR A 206 2.42 -5.72 -3.85
C THR A 206 2.97 -4.34 -4.22
N ILE A 207 4.30 -4.20 -4.33
CA ILE A 207 4.92 -2.97 -4.83
C ILE A 207 4.40 -2.64 -6.24
N TRP A 208 4.37 -3.63 -7.13
CA TRP A 208 3.83 -3.46 -8.49
C TRP A 208 2.36 -3.01 -8.47
N LEU A 209 1.52 -3.73 -7.75
CA LEU A 209 0.09 -3.43 -7.69
C LEU A 209 -0.19 -2.06 -7.08
N HIS A 210 0.55 -1.69 -6.03
CA HIS A 210 0.49 -0.37 -5.41
C HIS A 210 0.97 0.73 -6.37
N ALA A 211 2.07 0.49 -7.08
CA ALA A 211 2.57 1.42 -8.10
C ALA A 211 1.54 1.64 -9.23
N VAL A 212 0.87 0.57 -9.69
CA VAL A 212 -0.22 0.66 -10.68
C VAL A 212 -1.38 1.49 -10.12
N ASN A 213 -1.77 1.29 -8.86
CA ASN A 213 -2.82 2.08 -8.21
C ASN A 213 -2.48 3.59 -8.21
N ASN A 214 -1.29 3.93 -7.76
CA ASN A 214 -0.87 5.33 -7.67
C ASN A 214 -0.69 5.95 -9.06
N SER A 215 -0.18 5.18 -10.03
CA SER A 215 -0.07 5.61 -11.42
C SER A 215 -1.44 5.86 -12.06
N LEU A 216 -2.42 4.99 -11.79
CA LEU A 216 -3.79 5.18 -12.26
C LEU A 216 -4.40 6.46 -11.68
N SER A 217 -4.28 6.69 -10.39
CA SER A 217 -4.77 7.92 -9.73
C SER A 217 -4.10 9.16 -10.29
N THR A 218 -2.77 9.15 -10.44
CA THR A 218 -2.01 10.27 -11.02
C THR A 218 -2.44 10.54 -12.48
N LEU A 219 -2.61 9.49 -13.28
CA LEU A 219 -3.07 9.60 -14.66
C LEU A 219 -4.49 10.18 -14.74
N LEU A 220 -5.40 9.73 -13.88
CA LEU A 220 -6.78 10.25 -13.85
C LEU A 220 -6.81 11.74 -13.49
N TYR A 221 -6.03 12.19 -12.51
CA TYR A 221 -5.90 13.62 -12.20
C TYR A 221 -5.34 14.42 -13.37
N HIS A 222 -4.42 13.83 -14.14
CA HIS A 222 -3.82 14.53 -15.28
C HIS A 222 -4.75 14.61 -16.51
N LEU A 223 -5.46 13.52 -16.80
CA LEU A 223 -6.37 13.45 -17.95
C LEU A 223 -7.70 14.16 -17.68
N PHE A 224 -8.16 14.19 -16.43
CA PHE A 224 -9.47 14.69 -16.03
C PHE A 224 -9.37 15.64 -14.84
N PRO A 225 -8.64 16.78 -14.98
CA PRO A 225 -8.39 17.70 -13.86
C PRO A 225 -9.66 18.34 -13.30
N ASP A 226 -10.70 18.46 -14.13
CA ASP A 226 -11.97 19.09 -13.75
C ASP A 226 -12.92 18.15 -12.98
N ILE A 227 -12.66 16.83 -13.00
CA ILE A 227 -13.46 15.87 -12.25
C ILE A 227 -13.13 15.99 -10.75
N PRO A 228 -14.10 16.25 -9.88
CA PRO A 228 -13.86 16.26 -8.43
C PRO A 228 -13.45 14.87 -7.93
N ALA A 229 -12.55 14.81 -6.94
CA ALA A 229 -12.21 13.54 -6.28
C ALA A 229 -13.40 12.89 -5.54
N SER A 230 -14.46 13.66 -5.27
CA SER A 230 -15.71 13.18 -4.70
C SER A 230 -16.68 12.58 -5.73
N ALA A 231 -16.40 12.73 -7.04
CA ALA A 231 -17.25 12.16 -8.08
C ALA A 231 -17.20 10.64 -8.05
N THR A 232 -18.38 10.03 -7.99
CA THR A 232 -18.52 8.58 -8.02
C THR A 232 -18.56 8.06 -9.46
N ILE A 233 -18.24 6.79 -9.66
CA ILE A 233 -18.40 6.13 -10.97
C ILE A 233 -19.86 6.24 -11.44
N ARG A 234 -20.81 6.19 -10.51
CA ARG A 234 -22.23 6.36 -10.78
C ARG A 234 -22.55 7.75 -11.34
N ASP A 235 -21.96 8.79 -10.75
CA ASP A 235 -22.15 10.17 -11.21
C ASP A 235 -21.59 10.38 -12.61
N LEU A 236 -20.44 9.78 -12.92
CA LEU A 236 -19.79 9.87 -14.23
C LEU A 236 -20.56 9.12 -15.33
N ILE A 237 -21.17 7.99 -15.00
CA ILE A 237 -21.92 7.17 -15.97
C ILE A 237 -23.31 7.75 -16.18
N GLY A 238 -23.95 8.31 -15.17
CA GLY A 238 -25.30 8.89 -15.21
C GLY A 238 -26.44 7.89 -15.46
N ASN A 239 -26.14 6.63 -15.79
CA ASN A 239 -27.11 5.57 -16.07
C ASN A 239 -26.99 4.42 -15.07
N SER A 240 -28.04 4.20 -14.29
CA SER A 240 -28.05 3.20 -13.21
C SER A 240 -27.90 1.77 -13.73
N GLN A 241 -28.45 1.43 -14.89
CA GLN A 241 -28.34 0.07 -15.45
C GLN A 241 -26.89 -0.21 -15.89
N THR A 242 -26.27 0.75 -16.57
CA THR A 242 -24.86 0.66 -16.98
C THR A 242 -23.95 0.56 -15.76
N TYR A 243 -24.19 1.37 -14.72
CA TYR A 243 -23.45 1.29 -13.46
C TYR A 243 -23.55 -0.10 -12.81
N LEU A 244 -24.78 -0.64 -12.70
CA LEU A 244 -25.00 -1.97 -12.13
C LEU A 244 -24.32 -3.08 -12.95
N ALA A 245 -24.34 -2.96 -14.29
CA ALA A 245 -23.64 -3.90 -15.16
C ALA A 245 -22.11 -3.88 -14.94
N ILE A 246 -21.51 -2.69 -14.88
CA ILE A 246 -20.07 -2.52 -14.58
C ILE A 246 -19.74 -3.08 -13.22
N TYR A 247 -20.57 -2.81 -12.21
CA TYR A 247 -20.37 -3.32 -10.85
C TYR A 247 -20.45 -4.86 -10.81
N ALA A 248 -21.42 -5.45 -11.49
CA ALA A 248 -21.54 -6.90 -11.59
C ALA A 248 -20.35 -7.55 -12.32
N ILE A 249 -19.85 -6.93 -13.38
CA ILE A 249 -18.63 -7.36 -14.08
C ILE A 249 -17.43 -7.28 -13.15
N ALA A 250 -17.28 -6.20 -12.38
CA ALA A 250 -16.19 -6.04 -11.43
C ALA A 250 -16.22 -7.15 -10.37
N LEU A 251 -17.38 -7.45 -9.80
CA LEU A 251 -17.53 -8.55 -8.84
C LEU A 251 -17.20 -9.91 -9.47
N ALA A 252 -17.61 -10.16 -10.71
CA ALA A 252 -17.27 -11.40 -11.43
C ALA A 252 -15.76 -11.52 -11.68
N VAL A 253 -15.09 -10.42 -12.08
CA VAL A 253 -13.62 -10.39 -12.25
C VAL A 253 -12.90 -10.64 -10.93
N LEU A 254 -13.37 -10.04 -9.84
CA LEU A 254 -12.79 -10.29 -8.50
C LEU A 254 -12.96 -11.75 -8.07
N ALA A 255 -14.16 -12.31 -8.25
CA ALA A 255 -14.41 -13.71 -7.92
C ALA A 255 -13.52 -14.64 -8.74
N LEU A 256 -13.40 -14.39 -10.06
CA LEU A 256 -12.54 -15.16 -10.94
C LEU A 256 -11.06 -15.03 -10.54
N SER A 257 -10.58 -13.81 -10.26
CA SER A 257 -9.21 -13.57 -9.80
C SER A 257 -8.92 -14.29 -8.50
N TYR A 258 -9.84 -14.22 -7.52
CA TYR A 258 -9.74 -14.95 -6.27
C TYR A 258 -9.65 -16.47 -6.48
N LEU A 259 -10.49 -17.03 -7.34
CA LEU A 259 -10.49 -18.45 -7.66
C LEU A 259 -9.19 -18.89 -8.34
N ILE A 260 -8.71 -18.12 -9.32
CA ILE A 260 -7.44 -18.39 -10.03
C ILE A 260 -6.28 -18.37 -9.03
N ILE A 261 -6.13 -17.28 -8.27
CA ILE A 261 -5.03 -17.11 -7.31
C ILE A 261 -5.10 -18.19 -6.23
N SER A 262 -6.28 -18.45 -5.67
CA SER A 262 -6.44 -19.44 -4.59
C SER A 262 -6.20 -20.87 -5.05
N LYS A 263 -6.64 -21.22 -6.28
CA LYS A 263 -6.49 -22.57 -6.86
C LYS A 263 -5.05 -22.84 -7.30
N PHE A 264 -4.42 -21.90 -8.00
CA PHE A 264 -3.13 -22.14 -8.63
C PHE A 264 -1.93 -21.80 -7.74
N ILE A 265 -2.04 -20.84 -6.83
CA ILE A 265 -0.97 -20.55 -5.87
C ILE A 265 -1.04 -21.49 -4.66
N GLY A 266 -2.24 -21.95 -4.29
CA GLY A 266 -2.45 -22.87 -3.17
C GLY A 266 -2.22 -22.23 -1.79
N LYS A 267 -2.00 -23.08 -0.79
CA LYS A 267 -1.59 -22.65 0.55
C LYS A 267 -0.06 -22.61 0.59
N ARG A 268 0.49 -21.52 1.09
CA ARG A 268 1.91 -21.49 1.45
C ARG A 268 2.10 -22.38 2.67
N ASP A 269 3.01 -23.37 2.57
CA ASP A 269 3.39 -24.18 3.74
C ASP A 269 4.16 -23.27 4.70
N ASP A 270 3.49 -22.86 5.78
CA ASP A 270 4.09 -22.10 6.88
C ASP A 270 4.96 -23.05 7.77
N LYS A 271 5.50 -24.16 7.22
CA LYS A 271 6.42 -25.03 7.93
C LYS A 271 7.69 -24.25 8.26
N LYS A 272 7.98 -24.15 9.55
CA LYS A 272 9.19 -23.57 10.12
C LYS A 272 10.42 -24.20 9.46
N THR A 273 10.97 -23.52 8.47
CA THR A 273 12.34 -23.80 8.04
C THR A 273 13.22 -23.04 9.04
N VAL A 274 13.62 -23.75 10.10
CA VAL A 274 14.64 -23.21 11.03
C VAL A 274 15.88 -22.99 10.18
N ILE A 275 16.17 -21.73 9.91
CA ILE A 275 17.43 -21.34 9.28
C ILE A 275 18.48 -21.52 10.38
N SER A 276 19.23 -22.63 10.31
CA SER A 276 20.44 -22.79 11.12
C SER A 276 21.37 -21.60 10.81
N ALA A 277 21.81 -20.95 11.89
CA ALA A 277 22.67 -19.78 11.92
C ALA A 277 24.01 -20.02 11.18
#